data_8a3485938b3e1824c0350a743f11e646
#
_entry.id   8a3485938b3e1824c0350a743f11e646
#
_cell.length_a   1.000
_cell.length_b   1.000
_cell.length_c   1.000
_cell.angle_alpha   90.00
_cell.angle_beta   90.00
_cell.angle_gamma   90.00
#
_symmetry.space_group_name_H-M   'P 1'
#
loop_
_entity.id
_entity.type
_entity.pdbx_description
1 polymer ?
#
loop_
_entity_poly.entity_id
_entity_poly.type
_entity_poly.pdbx_seq_one_letter_code
_entity_poly.pdbx_strand_id
1 'polypeptide(L)'
;MTDLALEEVASTDEGVEVSVRGEIDVASASQLRDFLDRLLDAGSSRIVLDCRKLEFLDSSGIGVLVAARNRLGDAGEIILDSPQPQVRKVLDITGVSSRLSVVP
;
A
#
# COMPACT_ATOMS: atom_id res chain seq x y z
N MET A 1 18.96 -8.41 -0.85
CA MET A 1 17.51 -8.23 -1.08
C MET A 1 16.80 -8.20 0.27
N THR A 2 15.91 -7.24 0.46
CA THR A 2 15.22 -7.06 1.74
C THR A 2 13.82 -7.66 1.65
N ASP A 3 13.52 -8.61 2.53
CA ASP A 3 12.20 -9.23 2.57
C ASP A 3 11.14 -8.20 2.93
N LEU A 4 9.94 -8.38 2.39
CA LEU A 4 8.81 -7.54 2.73
C LEU A 4 8.32 -7.86 4.14
N ALA A 5 8.16 -6.83 4.96
CA ALA A 5 7.59 -6.93 6.29
C ALA A 5 6.39 -5.97 6.38
N LEU A 6 5.24 -6.52 6.72
CA LEU A 6 3.98 -5.78 6.88
C LEU A 6 3.50 -5.95 8.31
N GLU A 7 3.21 -4.83 8.97
CA GLU A 7 2.76 -4.86 10.36
C GLU A 7 1.66 -3.81 10.57
N GLU A 8 0.54 -4.25 11.13
CA GLU A 8 -0.51 -3.34 11.56
C GLU A 8 -0.07 -2.68 12.86
N VAL A 9 0.15 -1.37 12.82
CA VAL A 9 0.71 -0.62 13.97
C VAL A 9 -0.33 0.19 14.71
N ALA A 10 -1.48 0.47 14.10
CA ALA A 10 -2.57 1.19 14.73
C ALA A 10 -3.89 0.82 14.06
N SER A 11 -4.95 0.78 14.86
CA SER A 11 -6.30 0.52 14.37
C SER A 11 -7.28 1.38 15.13
N THR A 12 -8.12 2.11 14.40
CA THR A 12 -9.18 2.95 14.97
C THR A 12 -10.47 2.69 14.20
N ASP A 13 -11.57 3.30 14.64
CA ASP A 13 -12.83 3.24 13.90
C ASP A 13 -12.71 3.86 12.50
N GLU A 14 -11.73 4.74 12.30
CA GLU A 14 -11.53 5.42 11.03
C GLU A 14 -10.69 4.61 10.04
N GLY A 15 -9.88 3.67 10.52
CA GLY A 15 -9.03 2.89 9.63
C GLY A 15 -7.88 2.22 10.32
N VAL A 16 -6.96 1.73 9.50
CA VAL A 16 -5.81 0.94 9.93
C VAL A 16 -4.53 1.59 9.39
N GLU A 17 -3.51 1.66 10.22
CA GLU A 17 -2.18 2.07 9.80
C GLU A 17 -1.26 0.85 9.77
N VAL A 18 -0.55 0.70 8.66
CA VAL A 18 0.34 -0.44 8.41
C VAL A 18 1.75 0.07 8.12
N SER A 19 2.73 -0.49 8.81
CA SER A 19 4.13 -0.26 8.49
C SER A 19 4.54 -1.20 7.36
N VAL A 20 5.13 -0.63 6.30
CA VAL A 20 5.59 -1.39 5.13
C VAL A 20 7.10 -1.21 5.02
N ARG A 21 7.85 -2.31 5.13
CA ARG A 21 9.32 -2.29 5.09
C ARG A 21 9.83 -3.30 4.09
N GLY A 22 10.93 -2.96 3.43
CA GLY A 22 11.59 -3.86 2.51
C GLY A 22 11.24 -3.58 1.06
N GLU A 23 10.99 -4.62 0.29
CA GLU A 23 10.78 -4.52 -1.15
C GLU A 23 9.50 -5.20 -1.57
N ILE A 24 8.75 -4.56 -2.45
CA ILE A 24 7.56 -5.14 -3.07
C ILE A 24 7.89 -5.41 -4.52
N ASP A 25 8.02 -6.68 -4.86
CA ASP A 25 8.33 -7.16 -6.20
C ASP A 25 7.42 -8.33 -6.56
N VAL A 26 7.70 -8.98 -7.67
CA VAL A 26 6.90 -10.11 -8.13
C VAL A 26 6.83 -11.24 -7.12
N ALA A 27 7.91 -11.43 -6.35
CA ALA A 27 7.96 -12.52 -5.35
C ALA A 27 7.18 -12.20 -4.08
N SER A 28 7.02 -10.92 -3.73
CA SER A 28 6.36 -10.50 -2.49
C SER A 28 4.98 -9.88 -2.70
N ALA A 29 4.59 -9.62 -3.95
CA ALA A 29 3.30 -8.98 -4.23
C ALA A 29 2.11 -9.76 -3.65
N SER A 30 2.15 -11.10 -3.66
CA SER A 30 1.08 -11.92 -3.11
C SER A 30 0.96 -11.76 -1.59
N GLN A 31 2.09 -11.57 -0.91
CA GLN A 31 2.08 -11.30 0.53
C GLN A 31 1.35 -9.98 0.83
N LEU A 32 1.62 -8.95 0.05
CA LEU A 32 0.92 -7.67 0.19
C LEU A 32 -0.57 -7.84 -0.09
N ARG A 33 -0.92 -8.55 -1.16
CA ARG A 33 -2.31 -8.80 -1.53
C ARG A 33 -3.07 -9.49 -0.40
N ASP A 34 -2.51 -10.56 0.13
CA ASP A 34 -3.17 -11.34 1.19
C ASP A 34 -3.36 -10.51 2.45
N PHE A 35 -2.37 -9.68 2.77
CA PHE A 35 -2.45 -8.78 3.93
C PHE A 35 -3.59 -7.76 3.75
N LEU A 36 -3.64 -7.10 2.59
CA LEU A 36 -4.69 -6.12 2.30
C LEU A 36 -6.06 -6.77 2.23
N ASP A 37 -6.17 -7.95 1.63
CA ASP A 37 -7.45 -8.67 1.54
C ASP A 37 -8.01 -8.96 2.94
N ARG A 38 -7.15 -9.33 3.88
CA ARG A 38 -7.61 -9.57 5.27
C ARG A 38 -8.16 -8.31 5.91
N LEU A 39 -7.50 -7.17 5.69
CA LEU A 39 -8.00 -5.89 6.21
C LEU A 39 -9.32 -5.50 5.58
N LEU A 40 -9.45 -5.68 4.27
CA LEU A 40 -10.68 -5.36 3.55
C LEU A 40 -11.83 -6.29 3.96
N ASP A 41 -11.54 -7.58 4.12
CA ASP A 41 -12.53 -8.55 4.57
C ASP A 41 -13.00 -8.26 6.00
N ALA A 42 -12.14 -7.68 6.82
CA ALA A 42 -12.50 -7.25 8.18
C ALA A 42 -13.28 -5.94 8.22
N GLY A 43 -13.49 -5.30 7.07
CA GLY A 43 -14.29 -4.08 6.98
C GLY A 43 -13.51 -2.77 7.01
N SER A 44 -12.18 -2.82 6.94
CA SER A 44 -11.37 -1.60 6.90
C SER A 44 -11.66 -0.81 5.63
N SER A 45 -12.03 0.46 5.78
CA SER A 45 -12.34 1.32 4.64
C SER A 45 -11.27 2.38 4.39
N ARG A 46 -10.35 2.57 5.33
CA ARG A 46 -9.24 3.51 5.19
C ARG A 46 -7.98 2.83 5.67
N ILE A 47 -7.04 2.67 4.75
CA ILE A 47 -5.78 1.98 5.03
C ILE A 47 -4.64 2.95 4.73
N VAL A 48 -3.84 3.24 5.75
CA VAL A 48 -2.65 4.09 5.62
C VAL A 48 -1.43 3.18 5.62
N LEU A 49 -0.67 3.22 4.54
CA LEU A 49 0.58 2.47 4.42
C LEU A 49 1.75 3.42 4.67
N ASP A 50 2.43 3.23 5.78
CA ASP A 50 3.64 3.99 6.10
C ASP A 50 4.77 3.45 5.25
N CYS A 51 5.17 4.21 4.24
CA CYS A 51 6.15 3.80 3.23
C CYS A 51 7.56 4.34 3.49
N ARG A 52 7.82 4.91 4.66
CA ARG A 52 9.13 5.51 4.95
C ARG A 52 10.27 4.49 4.84
N LYS A 53 10.00 3.22 5.09
CA LYS A 53 10.98 2.15 5.04
C LYS A 53 10.77 1.19 3.87
N LEU A 54 9.91 1.55 2.93
CA LEU A 54 9.73 0.81 1.70
C LEU A 54 10.82 1.24 0.71
N GLU A 55 11.67 0.30 0.32
CA GLU A 55 12.86 0.58 -0.49
C GLU A 55 12.64 0.40 -1.98
N PHE A 56 11.69 -0.44 -2.37
CA PHE A 56 11.46 -0.79 -3.76
C PHE A 56 9.99 -1.15 -4.00
N LEU A 57 9.47 -0.70 -5.13
CA LEU A 57 8.11 -1.02 -5.56
C LEU A 57 8.11 -1.13 -7.08
N ASP A 58 7.62 -2.24 -7.61
CA ASP A 58 7.47 -2.43 -9.05
C ASP A 58 5.99 -2.53 -9.46
N SER A 59 5.75 -2.81 -10.73
CA SER A 59 4.39 -2.87 -11.27
C SER A 59 3.54 -3.97 -10.65
N SER A 60 4.15 -5.04 -10.14
CA SER A 60 3.41 -6.11 -9.46
C SER A 60 2.75 -5.59 -8.19
N GLY A 61 3.52 -4.82 -7.39
CA GLY A 61 2.99 -4.20 -6.18
C GLY A 61 1.97 -3.12 -6.47
N ILE A 62 2.21 -2.32 -7.50
CA ILE A 62 1.25 -1.29 -7.92
C ILE A 62 -0.08 -1.93 -8.31
N GLY A 63 -0.05 -3.03 -9.04
CA GLY A 63 -1.25 -3.76 -9.42
C GLY A 63 -2.06 -4.21 -8.21
N VAL A 64 -1.39 -4.69 -7.18
CA VAL A 64 -2.04 -5.09 -5.92
C VAL A 64 -2.70 -3.89 -5.24
N LEU A 65 -1.99 -2.76 -5.16
CA LEU A 65 -2.52 -1.56 -4.53
C LEU A 65 -3.74 -1.01 -5.27
N VAL A 66 -3.68 -0.97 -6.60
CA VAL A 66 -4.80 -0.50 -7.42
C VAL A 66 -6.00 -1.43 -7.28
N ALA A 67 -5.79 -2.75 -7.29
CA ALA A 67 -6.87 -3.71 -7.12
C ALA A 67 -7.56 -3.54 -5.76
N ALA A 68 -6.78 -3.34 -4.70
CA ALA A 68 -7.33 -3.11 -3.37
C ALA A 68 -8.12 -1.80 -3.31
N ARG A 69 -7.59 -0.75 -3.94
CA ARG A 69 -8.29 0.54 -4.02
C ARG A 69 -9.62 0.41 -4.76
N ASN A 70 -9.62 -0.32 -5.87
CA ASN A 70 -10.84 -0.54 -6.65
C ASN A 70 -11.88 -1.34 -5.85
N ARG A 71 -11.44 -2.28 -5.05
CA ARG A 71 -12.32 -3.07 -4.20
C ARG A 71 -13.03 -2.21 -3.14
N LEU A 72 -12.37 -1.17 -2.64
CA LEU A 72 -12.97 -0.24 -1.67
C LEU A 72 -14.05 0.64 -2.27
N GLY A 73 -13.97 0.92 -3.57
CA GLY A 73 -14.90 1.83 -4.23
C GLY A 73 -14.77 3.26 -3.72
N ASP A 74 -15.86 4.02 -3.84
CA ASP A 74 -15.85 5.45 -3.47
C ASP A 74 -15.89 5.69 -1.96
N ALA A 75 -16.26 4.67 -1.19
CA ALA A 75 -16.44 4.79 0.26
C ALA A 75 -15.13 4.68 1.04
N GLY A 76 -14.03 4.31 0.39
CA GLY A 76 -12.79 4.08 1.09
C GLY A 76 -11.58 4.65 0.34
N GLU A 77 -10.42 4.55 1.00
CA GLU A 77 -9.18 5.03 0.38
C GLU A 77 -7.98 4.24 0.90
N ILE A 78 -6.95 4.20 0.06
CA ILE A 78 -5.62 3.70 0.44
C ILE A 78 -4.67 4.88 0.32
N ILE A 79 -3.95 5.15 1.41
CA ILE A 79 -3.03 6.28 1.51
C ILE A 79 -1.61 5.72 1.60
N LEU A 80 -0.74 6.18 0.72
CA LEU A 80 0.69 5.88 0.76
C LEU A 80 1.38 7.06 1.41
N ASP A 81 1.85 6.87 2.64
CA ASP A 81 2.40 7.93 3.46
C ASP A 81 3.92 7.94 3.38
N SER A 82 4.47 9.07 3.02
CA SER A 82 5.91 9.37 3.04
C SER A 82 6.75 8.39 2.22
N PRO A 83 6.38 8.10 0.95
CA PRO A 83 7.21 7.24 0.12
C PRO A 83 8.57 7.88 -0.15
N GLN A 84 9.61 7.03 -0.19
CA GLN A 84 10.95 7.49 -0.56
C GLN A 84 10.97 7.96 -2.02
N PRO A 85 11.93 8.81 -2.41
CA PRO A 85 11.95 9.39 -3.76
C PRO A 85 11.90 8.36 -4.89
N GLN A 86 12.61 7.23 -4.77
CA GLN A 86 12.60 6.21 -5.80
C GLN A 86 11.24 5.51 -5.92
N VAL A 87 10.52 5.36 -4.82
CA VAL A 87 9.16 4.79 -4.83
C VAL A 87 8.18 5.81 -5.37
N ARG A 88 8.27 7.06 -4.93
CA ARG A 88 7.43 8.14 -5.44
C ARG A 88 7.55 8.28 -6.96
N LYS A 89 8.78 8.16 -7.47
CA LYS A 89 9.03 8.26 -8.91
C LYS A 89 8.27 7.17 -9.68
N VAL A 90 8.27 5.95 -9.18
CA VAL A 90 7.52 4.86 -9.81
C VAL A 90 6.02 5.16 -9.80
N LEU A 91 5.50 5.66 -8.68
CA LEU A 91 4.09 6.03 -8.57
C LEU A 91 3.73 7.14 -9.57
N ASP A 92 4.59 8.12 -9.73
CA ASP A 92 4.35 9.25 -10.65
C ASP A 92 4.40 8.80 -12.10
N ILE A 93 5.40 7.99 -12.48
CA ILE A 93 5.58 7.53 -13.86
C ILE A 93 4.41 6.65 -14.29
N THR A 94 3.90 5.82 -13.40
CA THR A 94 2.79 4.91 -13.72
C THR A 94 1.43 5.60 -13.69
N GLY A 95 1.36 6.83 -13.19
CA GLY A 95 0.12 7.61 -13.14
C GLY A 95 -0.85 7.17 -12.06
N VAL A 96 -0.46 6.28 -11.17
CA VAL A 96 -1.37 5.75 -10.14
C VAL A 96 -1.61 6.73 -8.99
N SER A 97 -0.83 7.80 -8.91
CA SER A 97 -1.05 8.83 -7.90
C SER A 97 -2.41 9.54 -8.08
N SER A 98 -3.05 9.38 -9.23
CA SER A 98 -4.43 9.85 -9.43
C SER A 98 -5.47 8.92 -8.81
N ARG A 99 -5.10 7.67 -8.53
CA ARG A 99 -5.99 6.65 -7.96
C ARG A 99 -5.70 6.37 -6.50
N LEU A 100 -4.44 6.47 -6.11
CA LEU A 100 -4.00 6.24 -4.74
C LEU A 100 -3.64 7.59 -4.14
N SER A 101 -4.01 7.80 -2.88
CA SER A 101 -3.65 9.02 -2.18
C SER A 101 -2.20 8.92 -1.73
N VAL A 102 -1.35 9.79 -2.24
CA VAL A 102 0.07 9.83 -1.86
C VAL A 102 0.29 11.11 -1.07
N VAL A 103 0.76 10.98 0.16
CA VAL A 103 1.02 12.13 1.03
C VAL A 103 2.51 12.19 1.38
N PRO A 104 3.04 13.40 1.62
CA PRO A 104 4.47 13.59 1.89
C PRO A 104 4.94 12.84 3.11
#